data_cfc2389115b07af1d2fc159b18686a9a
#
_entry.id   cfc2389115b07af1d2fc159b18686a9a
#
_cell.length_a   1.000
_cell.length_b   1.000
_cell.length_c   1.000
_cell.angle_alpha   90.00
_cell.angle_beta   90.00
_cell.angle_gamma   90.00
#
_symmetry.space_group_name_H-M   'P 1'
#
loop_
_entity.id
_entity.type
_entity.pdbx_description
1 polymer ?
#
loop_
_entity_poly.entity_id
_entity_poly.type
_entity_poly.pdbx_seq_one_letter_code
_entity_poly.pdbx_strand_id
1 'polypeptide(L)'
;MSFSEEIKEEILNKSKMKMCCKKSMRYGELFTETPEITSKEIKDIICDRLCCKKSFLKGVFLGSGYIVSPESEYHFEVSLETKSQANFVVSLFSEFDISAKCIKRNKYVVYVKDSEGISNILRVFGATTSLMKFENIRIEKSIKNDINRGINCETANLNKIVSSAYKQIQAIQKLEESGTYNLLKDKQKELCQLRKKYPDKSLEELASLCSYNISKSGVYHSLNKIVNLAGNI
;
A
#
# COMPACT_ATOMS: atom_id res chain seq x y z
N MET A 1 -1.39 -25.85 5.87
CA MET A 1 -0.60 -25.22 6.94
C MET A 1 -0.71 -23.71 6.74
N SER A 2 -1.01 -22.94 7.77
CA SER A 2 -1.07 -21.47 7.69
C SER A 2 0.34 -20.90 7.64
N PHE A 3 0.50 -19.69 7.08
CA PHE A 3 1.79 -19.00 7.06
C PHE A 3 2.39 -18.83 8.46
N SER A 4 1.54 -18.59 9.47
CA SER A 4 1.97 -18.52 10.88
C SER A 4 2.53 -19.84 11.39
N GLU A 5 1.94 -20.96 11.02
CA GLU A 5 2.43 -22.31 11.39
C GLU A 5 3.75 -22.63 10.70
N GLU A 6 3.91 -22.28 9.40
CA GLU A 6 5.18 -22.45 8.68
C GLU A 6 6.33 -21.74 9.41
N ILE A 7 6.10 -20.50 9.88
CA ILE A 7 7.10 -19.72 10.63
C ILE A 7 7.41 -20.39 11.97
N LYS A 8 6.40 -20.83 12.71
CA LYS A 8 6.58 -21.50 14.02
C LYS A 8 7.39 -22.78 13.85
N GLU A 9 7.09 -23.58 12.84
CA GLU A 9 7.83 -24.81 12.52
C GLU A 9 9.29 -24.49 12.12
N GLU A 10 9.51 -23.46 11.29
CA GLU A 10 10.88 -23.04 10.92
C GLU A 10 11.69 -22.59 12.14
N ILE A 11 11.07 -21.89 13.12
CA ILE A 11 11.74 -21.47 14.36
C ILE A 11 12.12 -22.71 15.21
N LEU A 12 11.23 -23.68 15.34
CA LEU A 12 11.44 -24.89 16.15
C LEU A 12 12.48 -25.82 15.54
N ASN A 13 12.53 -25.95 14.22
CA ASN A 13 13.45 -26.84 13.52
C ASN A 13 14.92 -26.38 13.51
N LYS A 14 15.23 -25.18 14.02
CA LYS A 14 16.62 -24.69 14.15
C LYS A 14 17.38 -25.41 15.27
N SER A 15 18.09 -26.43 14.92
CA SER A 15 18.75 -27.41 15.85
C SER A 15 19.92 -26.86 16.68
N LYS A 16 20.56 -25.74 16.27
CA LYS A 16 21.77 -25.22 16.96
C LYS A 16 21.50 -23.90 17.70
N MET A 17 20.87 -23.98 18.87
CA MET A 17 20.73 -22.83 19.78
C MET A 17 21.65 -22.96 20.99
N LYS A 18 22.26 -21.84 21.41
CA LYS A 18 23.00 -21.74 22.68
C LYS A 18 22.04 -21.97 23.86
N MET A 19 22.53 -22.54 24.97
CA MET A 19 21.71 -22.85 26.15
C MET A 19 20.98 -21.60 26.68
N CYS A 20 21.65 -20.45 26.73
CA CYS A 20 21.02 -19.19 27.17
C CYS A 20 19.85 -18.78 26.25
N CYS A 21 19.97 -18.97 24.92
CA CYS A 21 18.90 -18.69 23.97
C CYS A 21 17.72 -19.66 24.12
N LYS A 22 17.98 -20.96 24.37
CA LYS A 22 16.92 -21.94 24.66
C LYS A 22 16.14 -21.55 25.91
N LYS A 23 16.82 -21.17 26.98
CA LYS A 23 16.17 -20.66 28.20
C LYS A 23 15.33 -19.42 27.91
N SER A 24 15.89 -18.40 27.24
CA SER A 24 15.17 -17.17 26.91
C SER A 24 13.91 -17.46 26.07
N MET A 25 13.99 -18.38 25.10
CA MET A 25 12.83 -18.75 24.27
C MET A 25 11.74 -19.41 25.11
N ARG A 26 12.12 -20.35 26.00
CA ARG A 26 11.16 -21.00 26.91
C ARG A 26 10.48 -20.00 27.84
N TYR A 27 11.24 -19.04 28.37
CA TYR A 27 10.65 -17.98 29.19
C TYR A 27 9.71 -17.06 28.38
N GLY A 28 9.99 -16.83 27.10
CA GLY A 28 9.08 -16.09 26.22
C GLY A 28 7.73 -16.78 26.02
N GLU A 29 7.72 -18.12 25.86
CA GLU A 29 6.49 -18.91 25.81
C GLU A 29 5.71 -18.80 27.12
N LEU A 30 6.36 -19.08 28.25
CA LEU A 30 5.74 -19.02 29.59
C LEU A 30 5.20 -17.61 29.90
N PHE A 31 5.87 -16.57 29.44
CA PHE A 31 5.47 -15.19 29.64
C PHE A 31 4.11 -14.85 29.07
N THR A 32 3.68 -15.53 28.03
CA THR A 32 2.37 -15.31 27.43
C THR A 32 1.24 -15.97 28.21
N GLU A 33 1.55 -17.01 28.98
CA GLU A 33 0.59 -17.84 29.73
C GLU A 33 0.52 -17.45 31.22
N THR A 34 1.61 -16.87 31.77
CA THR A 34 1.76 -16.64 33.20
C THR A 34 1.83 -15.13 33.49
N PRO A 35 0.71 -14.51 33.91
CA PRO A 35 0.66 -13.08 34.19
C PRO A 35 1.54 -12.64 35.39
N GLU A 36 1.90 -13.56 36.27
CA GLU A 36 2.71 -13.34 37.47
C GLU A 36 4.19 -13.08 37.17
N ILE A 37 4.69 -13.54 35.98
CA ILE A 37 6.08 -13.27 35.59
C ILE A 37 6.24 -11.79 35.26
N THR A 38 6.94 -11.09 36.11
CA THR A 38 7.18 -9.65 35.95
C THR A 38 8.25 -9.35 34.89
N SER A 39 8.13 -8.20 34.23
CA SER A 39 9.13 -7.72 33.28
C SER A 39 10.53 -7.53 33.93
N LYS A 40 10.59 -7.38 35.26
CA LYS A 40 11.84 -7.24 36.01
C LYS A 40 12.58 -8.58 36.12
N GLU A 41 11.88 -9.63 36.51
CA GLU A 41 12.45 -10.99 36.57
C GLU A 41 12.97 -11.46 35.22
N ILE A 42 12.29 -11.10 34.14
CA ILE A 42 12.73 -11.45 32.79
C ILE A 42 13.99 -10.68 32.38
N LYS A 43 14.13 -9.42 32.74
CA LYS A 43 15.36 -8.65 32.44
C LYS A 43 16.59 -9.33 33.03
N ASP A 44 16.49 -9.90 34.21
CA ASP A 44 17.56 -10.65 34.86
C ASP A 44 17.88 -11.97 34.14
N ILE A 45 16.87 -12.62 33.54
CA ILE A 45 16.99 -13.91 32.85
C ILE A 45 17.46 -13.74 31.39
N ILE A 46 17.01 -12.70 30.69
CA ILE A 46 17.30 -12.49 29.26
C ILE A 46 18.77 -12.14 29.02
N CYS A 47 19.62 -11.98 30.04
CA CYS A 47 20.96 -11.49 29.84
C CYS A 47 21.00 -10.39 28.78
N ASP A 48 21.57 -9.28 28.96
CA ASP A 48 21.51 -8.10 28.06
C ASP A 48 22.12 -8.34 26.65
N ARG A 49 22.05 -9.60 26.18
CA ARG A 49 22.57 -10.06 24.90
C ARG A 49 21.49 -10.05 23.84
N LEU A 50 21.75 -9.44 22.71
CA LEU A 50 20.82 -9.39 21.56
C LEU A 50 20.30 -10.78 21.15
N CYS A 51 21.13 -11.84 21.23
CA CYS A 51 20.69 -13.19 20.89
C CYS A 51 19.62 -13.74 21.85
N CYS A 52 19.70 -13.39 23.15
CA CYS A 52 18.69 -13.79 24.14
C CYS A 52 17.40 -12.99 23.97
N LYS A 53 17.48 -11.70 23.72
CA LYS A 53 16.32 -10.84 23.40
C LYS A 53 15.57 -11.36 22.17
N LYS A 54 16.28 -11.68 21.08
CA LYS A 54 15.70 -12.32 19.88
C LYS A 54 15.02 -13.64 20.21
N SER A 55 15.66 -14.47 21.03
CA SER A 55 15.09 -15.76 21.40
C SER A 55 13.89 -15.64 22.31
N PHE A 56 13.84 -14.64 23.20
CA PHE A 56 12.65 -14.34 23.99
C PHE A 56 11.47 -13.95 23.10
N LEU A 57 11.66 -13.04 22.16
CA LEU A 57 10.62 -12.63 21.21
C LEU A 57 10.11 -13.81 20.36
N LYS A 58 10.98 -14.76 19.99
CA LYS A 58 10.55 -16.03 19.36
C LYS A 58 9.62 -16.82 20.27
N GLY A 59 9.98 -16.96 21.54
CA GLY A 59 9.14 -17.67 22.51
C GLY A 59 7.78 -16.99 22.67
N VAL A 60 7.74 -15.64 22.79
CA VAL A 60 6.47 -14.90 22.83
C VAL A 60 5.62 -15.17 21.60
N PHE A 61 6.23 -15.22 20.40
CA PHE A 61 5.51 -15.54 19.17
C PHE A 61 5.03 -17.02 19.15
N LEU A 62 5.83 -17.95 19.61
CA LEU A 62 5.42 -19.37 19.68
C LEU A 62 4.21 -19.57 20.62
N GLY A 63 4.20 -18.87 21.78
CA GLY A 63 3.13 -18.99 22.76
C GLY A 63 1.80 -18.38 22.32
N SER A 64 1.80 -17.14 21.84
CA SER A 64 0.55 -16.41 21.55
C SER A 64 0.56 -15.61 20.25
N GLY A 65 1.60 -15.78 19.43
CA GLY A 65 1.77 -15.00 18.22
C GLY A 65 1.04 -15.55 17.00
N TYR A 66 0.64 -14.63 16.13
CA TYR A 66 0.02 -14.93 14.84
C TYR A 66 0.50 -13.95 13.77
N ILE A 67 0.72 -14.44 12.56
CA ILE A 67 0.99 -13.64 11.35
C ILE A 67 0.00 -14.04 10.28
N VAL A 68 -0.70 -13.07 9.72
CA VAL A 68 -1.60 -13.26 8.57
C VAL A 68 -0.77 -13.57 7.33
N SER A 69 -1.32 -14.38 6.41
CA SER A 69 -0.68 -14.63 5.12
C SER A 69 -0.43 -13.31 4.38
N PRO A 70 0.79 -13.07 3.89
CA PRO A 70 1.11 -11.84 3.16
C PRO A 70 0.32 -11.69 1.86
N GLU A 71 -0.33 -12.73 1.37
CA GLU A 71 -1.26 -12.67 0.23
C GLU A 71 -2.51 -11.85 0.56
N SER A 72 -2.98 -11.90 1.81
CA SER A 72 -4.16 -11.15 2.26
C SER A 72 -3.76 -9.75 2.73
N GLU A 73 -3.23 -9.64 3.94
CA GLU A 73 -2.84 -8.37 4.56
C GLU A 73 -1.53 -8.50 5.35
N TYR A 74 -0.92 -7.35 5.65
CA TYR A 74 0.24 -7.30 6.52
C TYR A 74 -0.23 -7.11 7.95
N HIS A 75 -0.22 -8.19 8.73
CA HIS A 75 -0.63 -8.17 10.12
C HIS A 75 0.12 -9.23 10.93
N PHE A 76 0.82 -8.76 11.94
CA PHE A 76 1.45 -9.55 12.99
C PHE A 76 0.81 -9.16 14.31
N GLU A 77 0.52 -10.13 15.19
CA GLU A 77 0.07 -9.85 16.53
C GLU A 77 0.55 -10.89 17.54
N VAL A 78 0.69 -10.48 18.80
CA VAL A 78 0.87 -11.34 19.96
C VAL A 78 -0.07 -10.87 21.06
N SER A 79 -0.70 -11.84 21.76
CA SER A 79 -1.67 -11.59 22.83
C SER A 79 -1.02 -11.80 24.20
N LEU A 80 -1.20 -10.87 25.11
CA LEU A 80 -0.59 -10.85 26.45
C LEU A 80 -1.64 -10.52 27.50
N GLU A 81 -1.46 -11.01 28.72
CA GLU A 81 -2.44 -10.87 29.80
C GLU A 81 -2.42 -9.47 30.41
N THR A 82 -1.25 -8.88 30.58
CA THR A 82 -1.09 -7.62 31.29
C THR A 82 -0.51 -6.52 30.42
N LYS A 83 -0.84 -5.25 30.78
CA LYS A 83 -0.28 -4.06 30.12
C LYS A 83 1.24 -3.97 30.30
N SER A 84 1.77 -4.41 31.44
CA SER A 84 3.21 -4.42 31.71
C SER A 84 3.94 -5.34 30.73
N GLN A 85 3.41 -6.56 30.53
CA GLN A 85 3.93 -7.50 29.54
C GLN A 85 3.92 -6.91 28.13
N ALA A 86 2.81 -6.30 27.72
CA ALA A 86 2.68 -5.71 26.40
C ALA A 86 3.69 -4.55 26.19
N ASN A 87 3.81 -3.66 27.14
CA ASN A 87 4.78 -2.57 27.07
C ASN A 87 6.23 -3.07 27.01
N PHE A 88 6.53 -4.13 27.73
CA PHE A 88 7.85 -4.76 27.68
C PHE A 88 8.15 -5.37 26.30
N VAL A 89 7.21 -6.08 25.71
CA VAL A 89 7.36 -6.62 24.36
C VAL A 89 7.50 -5.52 23.31
N VAL A 90 6.72 -4.43 23.43
CA VAL A 90 6.86 -3.23 22.57
C VAL A 90 8.25 -2.62 22.70
N SER A 91 8.76 -2.47 23.93
CA SER A 91 10.11 -1.92 24.13
C SER A 91 11.21 -2.81 23.55
N LEU A 92 11.06 -4.14 23.60
CA LEU A 92 12.00 -5.06 22.97
C LEU A 92 11.94 -4.99 21.45
N PHE A 93 10.76 -4.85 20.85
CA PHE A 93 10.64 -4.68 19.40
C PHE A 93 11.29 -3.38 18.93
N SER A 94 11.19 -2.29 19.71
CA SER A 94 11.82 -1.01 19.36
C SER A 94 13.36 -1.08 19.33
N GLU A 95 13.98 -1.98 20.10
CA GLU A 95 15.43 -2.22 20.01
C GLU A 95 15.88 -2.87 18.68
N PHE A 96 14.94 -3.36 17.90
CA PHE A 96 15.17 -3.95 16.57
C PHE A 96 14.55 -3.12 15.44
N ASP A 97 14.31 -1.83 15.67
CA ASP A 97 13.69 -0.90 14.71
C ASP A 97 12.28 -1.35 14.23
N ILE A 98 11.52 -2.02 15.12
CA ILE A 98 10.17 -2.46 14.85
C ILE A 98 9.18 -1.62 15.62
N SER A 99 8.35 -0.84 14.90
CA SER A 99 7.31 0.03 15.47
C SER A 99 6.04 -0.76 15.81
N ALA A 100 6.09 -1.51 16.91
CA ALA A 100 4.93 -2.24 17.41
C ALA A 100 3.99 -1.31 18.19
N LYS A 101 2.68 -1.53 18.05
CA LYS A 101 1.62 -0.82 18.78
C LYS A 101 0.91 -1.80 19.71
N CYS A 102 0.31 -1.26 20.78
CA CYS A 102 -0.47 -2.06 21.74
C CYS A 102 -1.91 -1.53 21.80
N ILE A 103 -2.87 -2.46 21.81
CA ILE A 103 -4.29 -2.18 22.03
C ILE A 103 -4.86 -3.12 23.10
N LYS A 104 -5.78 -2.64 23.91
CA LYS A 104 -6.55 -3.48 24.84
C LYS A 104 -7.82 -3.98 24.14
N ARG A 105 -7.96 -5.31 24.07
CA ARG A 105 -9.18 -6.05 23.75
C ARG A 105 -9.56 -6.88 25.00
N ASN A 106 -9.92 -8.12 24.85
CA ASN A 106 -10.03 -9.04 25.99
C ASN A 106 -8.67 -9.21 26.69
N LYS A 107 -7.59 -9.32 25.90
CA LYS A 107 -6.18 -9.28 26.30
C LYS A 107 -5.50 -8.04 25.75
N TYR A 108 -4.25 -7.80 26.13
CA TYR A 108 -3.41 -6.78 25.51
C TYR A 108 -2.77 -7.35 24.27
N VAL A 109 -3.06 -6.76 23.10
CA VAL A 109 -2.56 -7.21 21.81
C VAL A 109 -1.49 -6.25 21.32
N VAL A 110 -0.27 -6.75 21.16
CA VAL A 110 0.84 -6.04 20.51
C VAL A 110 0.83 -6.42 19.04
N TYR A 111 0.82 -5.44 18.15
CA TYR A 111 0.67 -5.69 16.72
C TYR A 111 1.54 -4.79 15.85
N VAL A 112 1.83 -5.28 14.64
CA VAL A 112 2.53 -4.58 13.55
C VAL A 112 1.73 -4.77 12.26
N LYS A 113 1.48 -3.69 11.50
CA LYS A 113 0.68 -3.72 10.26
C LYS A 113 1.45 -3.29 9.02
N ASP A 114 2.66 -2.81 9.17
CA ASP A 114 3.50 -2.45 8.04
C ASP A 114 4.37 -3.62 7.57
N SER A 115 4.57 -3.71 6.27
CA SER A 115 5.32 -4.82 5.66
C SER A 115 6.79 -4.84 6.05
N GLU A 116 7.41 -3.69 6.30
CA GLU A 116 8.81 -3.58 6.68
C GLU A 116 9.02 -4.08 8.12
N GLY A 117 8.14 -3.68 9.05
CA GLY A 117 8.16 -4.16 10.42
C GLY A 117 8.00 -5.68 10.50
N ILE A 118 7.10 -6.27 9.69
CA ILE A 118 6.93 -7.75 9.64
C ILE A 118 8.17 -8.41 9.04
N SER A 119 8.78 -7.86 8.00
CA SER A 119 10.04 -8.35 7.45
C SER A 119 11.15 -8.35 8.52
N ASN A 120 11.25 -7.26 9.29
CA ASN A 120 12.21 -7.16 10.41
C ASN A 120 11.92 -8.18 11.52
N ILE A 121 10.64 -8.43 11.85
CA ILE A 121 10.24 -9.51 12.78
C ILE A 121 10.75 -10.87 12.29
N LEU A 122 10.52 -11.20 11.03
CA LEU A 122 10.98 -12.47 10.45
C LEU A 122 12.52 -12.61 10.47
N ARG A 123 13.24 -11.49 10.25
CA ARG A 123 14.72 -11.43 10.41
C ARG A 123 15.14 -11.67 11.86
N VAL A 124 14.46 -11.04 12.83
CA VAL A 124 14.72 -11.23 14.27
C VAL A 124 14.47 -12.69 14.66
N PHE A 125 13.40 -13.29 14.14
CA PHE A 125 13.10 -14.71 14.36
C PHE A 125 14.09 -15.62 13.59
N GLY A 126 14.77 -15.08 12.59
CA GLY A 126 15.63 -15.85 11.71
C GLY A 126 14.85 -16.84 10.86
N ALA A 127 13.59 -16.66 10.62
CA ALA A 127 12.74 -17.45 9.74
C ALA A 127 13.07 -17.13 8.28
N THR A 128 14.17 -17.65 7.79
CA THR A 128 14.80 -17.22 6.52
C THR A 128 13.94 -17.64 5.32
N THR A 129 13.40 -18.86 5.34
CA THR A 129 12.55 -19.38 4.27
C THR A 129 11.24 -18.59 4.19
N SER A 130 10.61 -18.39 5.34
CA SER A 130 9.37 -17.60 5.44
C SER A 130 9.60 -16.13 5.08
N LEU A 131 10.76 -15.56 5.44
CA LEU A 131 11.16 -14.21 5.04
C LEU A 131 11.25 -14.09 3.52
N MET A 132 11.92 -15.01 2.84
CA MET A 132 12.06 -14.97 1.37
C MET A 132 10.68 -15.10 0.69
N LYS A 133 9.83 -15.99 1.18
CA LYS A 133 8.44 -16.11 0.70
C LYS A 133 7.66 -14.81 0.89
N PHE A 134 7.79 -14.18 2.06
CA PHE A 134 7.15 -12.91 2.38
C PHE A 134 7.61 -11.78 1.44
N GLU A 135 8.93 -11.63 1.24
CA GLU A 135 9.49 -10.59 0.37
C GLU A 135 9.08 -10.78 -1.11
N ASN A 136 9.04 -12.03 -1.61
CA ASN A 136 8.58 -12.29 -2.98
C ASN A 136 7.13 -11.82 -3.17
N ILE A 137 6.22 -12.17 -2.25
CA ILE A 137 4.82 -11.73 -2.30
C ILE A 137 4.72 -10.20 -2.20
N ARG A 138 5.55 -9.57 -1.36
CA ARG A 138 5.60 -8.11 -1.21
C ARG A 138 5.99 -7.42 -2.52
N ILE A 139 7.00 -7.93 -3.23
CA ILE A 139 7.44 -7.42 -4.54
C ILE A 139 6.32 -7.59 -5.57
N GLU A 140 5.71 -8.76 -5.66
CA GLU A 140 4.60 -9.00 -6.59
C GLU A 140 3.42 -8.05 -6.34
N LYS A 141 3.05 -7.81 -5.09
CA LYS A 141 2.00 -6.84 -4.72
C LYS A 141 2.37 -5.42 -5.11
N SER A 142 3.62 -5.02 -4.91
CA SER A 142 4.10 -3.69 -5.33
C SER A 142 3.97 -3.51 -6.83
N ILE A 143 4.44 -4.46 -7.62
CA ILE A 143 4.35 -4.42 -9.09
C ILE A 143 2.88 -4.35 -9.55
N LYS A 144 2.01 -5.19 -9.00
CA LYS A 144 0.57 -5.16 -9.32
C LYS A 144 -0.08 -3.81 -8.99
N ASN A 145 0.27 -3.22 -7.85
CA ASN A 145 -0.24 -1.91 -7.44
C ASN A 145 0.24 -0.78 -8.37
N ASP A 146 1.50 -0.85 -8.82
CA ASP A 146 2.06 0.15 -9.74
C ASP A 146 1.38 0.07 -11.11
N ILE A 147 1.18 -1.14 -11.64
CA ILE A 147 0.44 -1.38 -12.88
C ILE A 147 -1.00 -0.85 -12.75
N ASN A 148 -1.70 -1.19 -11.68
CA ASN A 148 -3.08 -0.74 -11.47
C ASN A 148 -3.17 0.79 -11.37
N ARG A 149 -2.21 1.44 -10.71
CA ARG A 149 -2.13 2.91 -10.67
C ARG A 149 -1.92 3.52 -12.05
N GLY A 150 -1.06 2.90 -12.87
CA GLY A 150 -0.85 3.30 -14.27
C GLY A 150 -2.14 3.20 -15.08
N ILE A 151 -2.79 2.04 -15.08
CA ILE A 151 -4.05 1.79 -15.78
C ILE A 151 -5.15 2.77 -15.33
N ASN A 152 -5.31 2.99 -14.01
CA ASN A 152 -6.30 3.90 -13.49
C ASN A 152 -6.04 5.36 -13.94
N CYS A 153 -4.77 5.77 -13.98
CA CYS A 153 -4.39 7.10 -14.47
C CYS A 153 -4.70 7.27 -15.96
N GLU A 154 -4.35 6.29 -16.80
CA GLU A 154 -4.64 6.31 -18.24
C GLU A 154 -6.14 6.30 -18.50
N THR A 155 -6.89 5.43 -17.82
CA THR A 155 -8.34 5.36 -17.93
C THR A 155 -9.01 6.69 -17.55
N ALA A 156 -8.57 7.32 -16.45
CA ALA A 156 -9.08 8.61 -16.02
C ALA A 156 -8.77 9.72 -17.05
N ASN A 157 -7.60 9.69 -17.69
CA ASN A 157 -7.22 10.63 -18.74
C ASN A 157 -8.08 10.43 -20.01
N LEU A 158 -8.27 9.19 -20.45
CA LEU A 158 -9.13 8.86 -21.58
C LEU A 158 -10.58 9.30 -21.34
N ASN A 159 -11.12 9.03 -20.16
CA ASN A 159 -12.48 9.46 -19.80
C ASN A 159 -12.65 10.98 -19.83
N LYS A 160 -11.62 11.75 -19.40
CA LYS A 160 -11.61 13.21 -19.51
C LYS A 160 -11.60 13.67 -20.97
N ILE A 161 -10.81 13.04 -21.83
CA ILE A 161 -10.75 13.36 -23.26
C ILE A 161 -12.10 13.11 -23.90
N VAL A 162 -12.68 11.92 -23.72
CA VAL A 162 -13.96 11.52 -24.31
C VAL A 162 -15.11 12.41 -23.82
N SER A 163 -15.21 12.66 -22.52
CA SER A 163 -16.27 13.49 -21.96
C SER A 163 -16.19 14.95 -22.43
N SER A 164 -14.97 15.49 -22.55
CA SER A 164 -14.73 16.83 -23.09
C SER A 164 -15.04 16.91 -24.58
N ALA A 165 -14.60 15.91 -25.34
CA ALA A 165 -14.90 15.82 -26.77
C ALA A 165 -16.40 15.73 -27.05
N TYR A 166 -17.12 14.91 -26.28
CA TYR A 166 -18.58 14.80 -26.41
C TYR A 166 -19.29 16.14 -26.18
N LYS A 167 -18.97 16.86 -25.12
CA LYS A 167 -19.49 18.20 -24.85
C LYS A 167 -19.17 19.19 -25.99
N GLN A 168 -17.96 19.15 -26.52
CA GLN A 168 -17.52 20.02 -27.61
C GLN A 168 -18.26 19.70 -28.90
N ILE A 169 -18.46 18.41 -29.24
CA ILE A 169 -19.18 17.97 -30.44
C ILE A 169 -20.67 18.36 -30.34
N GLN A 170 -21.31 18.16 -29.20
CA GLN A 170 -22.68 18.62 -28.99
C GLN A 170 -22.81 20.14 -29.17
N ALA A 171 -21.87 20.91 -28.63
CA ALA A 171 -21.85 22.36 -28.79
C ALA A 171 -21.70 22.75 -30.26
N ILE A 172 -20.83 22.08 -31.02
CA ILE A 172 -20.64 22.32 -32.46
C ILE A 172 -21.93 22.03 -33.22
N GLN A 173 -22.59 20.90 -32.95
CA GLN A 173 -23.87 20.52 -33.58
C GLN A 173 -24.95 21.59 -33.33
N LYS A 174 -25.07 22.06 -32.08
CA LYS A 174 -26.02 23.09 -31.72
C LYS A 174 -25.76 24.40 -32.46
N LEU A 175 -24.50 24.80 -32.67
CA LEU A 175 -24.15 25.97 -33.47
C LEU A 175 -24.45 25.77 -34.97
N GLU A 176 -24.29 24.56 -35.50
CA GLU A 176 -24.66 24.24 -36.87
C GLU A 176 -26.17 24.36 -37.09
N GLU A 177 -26.97 23.80 -36.18
CA GLU A 177 -28.45 23.83 -36.23
C GLU A 177 -29.00 25.27 -36.12
N SER A 178 -28.37 26.12 -35.29
CA SER A 178 -28.78 27.52 -35.12
C SER A 178 -28.30 28.47 -36.22
N GLY A 179 -27.49 27.99 -37.18
CA GLY A 179 -26.87 28.81 -38.19
C GLY A 179 -25.72 29.68 -37.71
N THR A 180 -25.47 29.76 -36.40
CA THR A 180 -24.43 30.58 -35.77
C THR A 180 -23.01 30.09 -36.13
N TYR A 181 -22.88 28.82 -36.56
CA TYR A 181 -21.62 28.24 -37.02
C TYR A 181 -20.95 29.06 -38.13
N ASN A 182 -21.75 29.70 -39.00
CA ASN A 182 -21.25 30.54 -40.12
C ASN A 182 -20.51 31.79 -39.65
N LEU A 183 -20.79 32.26 -38.44
CA LEU A 183 -20.16 33.43 -37.82
C LEU A 183 -18.80 33.13 -37.19
N LEU A 184 -18.42 31.84 -37.10
CA LEU A 184 -17.12 31.44 -36.58
C LEU A 184 -16.00 31.84 -37.56
N LYS A 185 -14.83 32.20 -37.00
CA LYS A 185 -13.61 32.45 -37.78
C LYS A 185 -13.12 31.13 -38.42
N ASP A 186 -12.44 31.22 -39.58
CA ASP A 186 -11.95 30.03 -40.31
C ASP A 186 -11.13 29.07 -39.47
N LYS A 187 -10.22 29.59 -38.62
CA LYS A 187 -9.44 28.82 -37.67
C LYS A 187 -10.31 28.04 -36.66
N GLN A 188 -11.44 28.61 -36.24
CA GLN A 188 -12.39 27.95 -35.33
C GLN A 188 -13.18 26.88 -36.07
N LYS A 189 -13.58 27.13 -37.32
CA LYS A 189 -14.26 26.16 -38.18
C LYS A 189 -13.39 24.95 -38.43
N GLU A 190 -12.11 25.15 -38.78
CA GLU A 190 -11.14 24.05 -38.92
C GLU A 190 -11.03 23.20 -37.64
N LEU A 191 -10.92 23.84 -36.47
CA LEU A 191 -10.82 23.15 -35.21
C LEU A 191 -12.09 22.35 -34.87
N CYS A 192 -13.27 22.89 -35.18
CA CYS A 192 -14.54 22.16 -35.07
C CYS A 192 -14.57 20.91 -35.95
N GLN A 193 -14.13 21.04 -37.21
CA GLN A 193 -14.06 19.91 -38.14
C GLN A 193 -13.09 18.83 -37.65
N LEU A 194 -11.91 19.23 -37.17
CA LEU A 194 -10.92 18.30 -36.60
C LEU A 194 -11.46 17.59 -35.36
N ARG A 195 -12.16 18.28 -34.47
CA ARG A 195 -12.77 17.67 -33.28
C ARG A 195 -13.87 16.66 -33.64
N LYS A 196 -14.71 16.97 -34.63
CA LYS A 196 -15.74 16.04 -35.13
C LYS A 196 -15.11 14.80 -35.79
N LYS A 197 -14.03 14.99 -36.57
CA LYS A 197 -13.33 13.92 -37.29
C LYS A 197 -12.53 13.01 -36.33
N TYR A 198 -11.98 13.58 -35.26
CA TYR A 198 -11.08 12.90 -34.33
C TYR A 198 -11.55 13.13 -32.87
N PRO A 199 -12.64 12.47 -32.43
CA PRO A 199 -13.21 12.67 -31.10
C PRO A 199 -12.34 12.10 -29.97
N ASP A 200 -11.52 11.12 -30.25
CA ASP A 200 -10.62 10.41 -29.34
C ASP A 200 -9.29 11.10 -29.10
N LYS A 201 -8.92 12.08 -29.96
CA LYS A 201 -7.63 12.75 -29.85
C LYS A 201 -7.60 13.77 -28.72
N SER A 202 -6.45 13.84 -28.05
CA SER A 202 -6.13 14.87 -27.05
C SER A 202 -6.05 16.27 -27.69
N LEU A 203 -6.11 17.32 -26.87
CA LEU A 203 -5.98 18.70 -27.36
C LEU A 203 -4.60 18.99 -27.98
N GLU A 204 -3.58 18.27 -27.55
CA GLU A 204 -2.21 18.39 -28.06
C GLU A 204 -2.09 17.76 -29.46
N GLU A 205 -2.68 16.60 -29.66
CA GLU A 205 -2.78 15.96 -30.96
C GLU A 205 -3.64 16.76 -31.94
N LEU A 206 -4.72 17.37 -31.48
CA LEU A 206 -5.51 18.28 -32.32
C LEU A 206 -4.71 19.53 -32.73
N ALA A 207 -3.90 20.07 -31.82
CA ALA A 207 -3.03 21.22 -32.11
C ALA A 207 -2.05 20.88 -33.24
N SER A 208 -1.49 19.67 -33.26
CA SER A 208 -0.56 19.19 -34.30
C SER A 208 -1.23 18.95 -35.66
N LEU A 209 -2.55 18.76 -35.71
CA LEU A 209 -3.33 18.55 -36.94
C LEU A 209 -3.85 19.86 -37.55
N CYS A 210 -3.77 21.00 -36.84
CA CYS A 210 -4.19 22.28 -37.38
C CYS A 210 -3.26 22.78 -38.48
N SER A 211 -3.81 23.41 -39.51
CA SER A 211 -3.04 24.03 -40.60
C SER A 211 -2.21 25.24 -40.15
N TYR A 212 -2.41 25.73 -38.94
CA TYR A 212 -1.75 26.88 -38.33
C TYR A 212 -1.13 26.55 -37.00
N ASN A 213 -0.10 27.28 -36.60
CA ASN A 213 0.55 27.03 -35.32
C ASN A 213 -0.36 27.47 -34.14
N ILE A 214 -0.72 26.50 -33.31
CA ILE A 214 -1.53 26.70 -32.12
C ILE A 214 -1.05 25.77 -30.99
N SER A 215 -0.99 26.31 -29.77
CA SER A 215 -0.64 25.51 -28.58
C SER A 215 -1.86 24.72 -28.04
N LYS A 216 -1.62 23.71 -27.24
CA LYS A 216 -2.65 22.97 -26.50
C LYS A 216 -3.61 23.92 -25.75
N SER A 217 -3.06 24.94 -25.10
CA SER A 217 -3.86 25.97 -24.41
C SER A 217 -4.73 26.76 -25.36
N GLY A 218 -4.19 27.13 -26.55
CA GLY A 218 -4.96 27.80 -27.59
C GLY A 218 -6.13 26.98 -28.11
N VAL A 219 -5.93 25.70 -28.35
CA VAL A 219 -7.02 24.74 -28.69
C VAL A 219 -8.06 24.70 -27.59
N TYR A 220 -7.64 24.56 -26.34
CA TYR A 220 -8.54 24.56 -25.18
C TYR A 220 -9.42 25.82 -25.10
N HIS A 221 -8.80 27.00 -25.18
CA HIS A 221 -9.53 28.27 -25.15
C HIS A 221 -10.48 28.45 -26.34
N SER A 222 -10.08 28.02 -27.53
CA SER A 222 -10.92 28.07 -28.72
C SER A 222 -12.14 27.17 -28.62
N LEU A 223 -11.97 25.92 -28.19
CA LEU A 223 -13.07 24.96 -28.01
C LEU A 223 -13.99 25.38 -26.84
N ASN A 224 -13.45 25.88 -25.74
CA ASN A 224 -14.27 26.41 -24.65
C ASN A 224 -15.11 27.61 -25.07
N LYS A 225 -14.57 28.50 -25.92
CA LYS A 225 -15.34 29.60 -26.47
C LYS A 225 -16.50 29.13 -27.33
N ILE A 226 -16.32 28.07 -28.10
CA ILE A 226 -17.37 27.38 -28.89
C ILE A 226 -18.45 26.81 -27.97
N VAL A 227 -18.05 26.09 -26.89
CA VAL A 227 -18.97 25.52 -25.91
C VAL A 227 -19.79 26.63 -25.23
N ASN A 228 -19.16 27.73 -24.83
CA ASN A 228 -19.84 28.88 -24.20
C ASN A 228 -20.79 29.58 -25.16
N LEU A 229 -20.46 29.73 -26.42
CA LEU A 229 -21.36 30.29 -27.44
C LEU A 229 -22.60 29.41 -27.62
N ALA A 230 -22.45 28.12 -27.66
CA ALA A 230 -23.58 27.18 -27.78
C ALA A 230 -24.45 27.14 -26.48
N GLY A 231 -23.87 27.48 -25.34
CA GLY A 231 -24.61 27.61 -24.09
C GLY A 231 -25.55 28.82 -23.99
N ASN A 232 -25.30 29.83 -24.82
CA ASN A 232 -26.10 31.09 -24.86
C ASN A 232 -27.20 31.07 -25.93
N ILE A 233 -27.34 29.98 -26.65
CA ILE A 233 -28.38 29.69 -27.64
C ILE A 233 -29.37 28.69 -27.02
#